data_2f02a50180065c4dab03d3a6e0e5bc93
#
_entry.id   2f02a50180065c4dab03d3a6e0e5bc93
#
_cell.length_a   1.000
_cell.length_b   1.000
_cell.length_c   1.000
_cell.angle_alpha   90.00
_cell.angle_beta   90.00
_cell.angle_gamma   90.00
#
_symmetry.space_group_name_H-M   'P 1'
#
loop_
_entity.id
_entity.type
_entity.pdbx_description
1 polymer ?
#
loop_
_entity_poly.entity_id
_entity_poly.type
_entity_poly.pdbx_seq_one_letter_code
_entity_poly.pdbx_strand_id
1 'polypeptide(L)'
;MRVKYIIPFNQHLDCINLKMYELICHELKTRDNVDVVDSNPDIVHVFGMWNAHNVSCVEKYRSIGVPVVFTCVEGLAPLIDAEGYPTKDMSTRHALKRISKLKTVVHVCGIAEESLIKQIAKNTYTRQIKNPYVTSLTTVQLMSEAICNLYVSEIQENEARIKRDIDQYIEHMGSDDKCINNVCARILYIRKRYKMQNIPYAYLTETAETMTQTNYDEDLMRTTLEKMKLSKFAAHTMSLLRNKANLTEGFMPLASLDGKEVERMENVTIQQH
;
A
#
# COMPACT_ATOMS: atom_id res chain seq x y z
N MET A 1 -12.40 -1.66 0.53
CA MET A 1 -11.04 -1.23 0.95
C MET A 1 -10.60 -2.11 2.11
N ARG A 2 -9.43 -2.76 1.98
CA ARG A 2 -8.89 -3.71 2.98
C ARG A 2 -7.81 -3.03 3.82
N VAL A 3 -8.08 -2.84 5.10
CA VAL A 3 -7.21 -2.12 6.03
C VAL A 3 -6.62 -3.09 7.06
N LYS A 4 -5.30 -3.07 7.23
CA LYS A 4 -4.62 -3.78 8.31
C LYS A 4 -4.17 -2.82 9.37
N TYR A 5 -4.50 -3.12 10.61
CA TYR A 5 -4.00 -2.40 11.77
C TYR A 5 -2.84 -3.13 12.43
N ILE A 6 -1.82 -2.39 12.83
CA ILE A 6 -0.70 -2.87 13.63
C ILE A 6 -0.63 -2.05 14.90
N ILE A 7 -0.71 -2.73 16.05
CA ILE A 7 -0.72 -2.12 17.37
C ILE A 7 0.53 -2.57 18.13
N PRO A 8 1.16 -1.69 18.93
CA PRO A 8 2.28 -2.09 19.77
C PRO A 8 1.86 -3.12 20.83
N PHE A 9 2.70 -4.10 21.07
CA PHE A 9 2.44 -5.25 21.95
C PHE A 9 2.36 -4.90 23.45
N ASN A 10 2.65 -3.68 23.87
CA ASN A 10 2.61 -3.28 25.28
C ASN A 10 1.19 -2.91 25.72
N GLN A 11 0.48 -3.89 26.28
CA GLN A 11 -0.86 -3.77 26.86
C GLN A 11 -0.97 -2.80 28.06
N HIS A 12 0.12 -2.18 28.51
CA HIS A 12 0.17 -1.31 29.69
C HIS A 12 0.18 0.20 29.37
N LEU A 13 0.12 0.59 28.09
CA LEU A 13 0.08 2.00 27.74
C LEU A 13 -1.37 2.48 27.74
N ASP A 14 -1.80 3.11 28.83
CA ASP A 14 -3.05 3.85 28.91
C ASP A 14 -2.93 5.20 28.14
N CYS A 15 -2.60 5.09 26.86
CA CYS A 15 -2.40 6.23 25.99
C CYS A 15 -3.72 6.68 25.38
N ILE A 16 -3.94 7.97 25.35
CA ILE A 16 -5.13 8.59 24.75
C ILE A 16 -5.31 8.21 23.27
N ASN A 17 -4.20 8.06 22.53
CA ASN A 17 -4.23 7.67 21.12
C ASN A 17 -4.48 6.16 20.92
N LEU A 18 -4.25 5.32 21.92
CA LEU A 18 -4.64 3.92 21.88
C LEU A 18 -6.16 3.76 22.06
N LYS A 19 -6.76 4.52 22.97
CA LYS A 19 -8.24 4.59 23.11
C LYS A 19 -8.88 5.12 21.83
N MET A 20 -8.26 6.10 21.18
CA MET A 20 -8.67 6.60 19.86
C MET A 20 -8.64 5.46 18.81
N TYR A 21 -7.60 4.64 18.80
CA TYR A 21 -7.50 3.49 17.89
C TYR A 21 -8.68 2.53 18.07
N GLU A 22 -9.00 2.13 19.29
CA GLU A 22 -10.11 1.20 19.58
C GLU A 22 -11.43 1.72 19.04
N LEU A 23 -11.69 3.01 19.22
CA LEU A 23 -12.90 3.66 18.70
C LEU A 23 -12.92 3.74 17.17
N ILE A 24 -11.78 4.08 16.54
CA ILE A 24 -11.68 4.11 15.08
C ILE A 24 -11.92 2.71 14.51
N CYS A 25 -11.28 1.70 15.08
CA CYS A 25 -11.48 0.33 14.62
C CYS A 25 -12.93 -0.14 14.78
N HIS A 26 -13.59 0.24 15.88
CA HIS A 26 -14.98 -0.08 16.08
C HIS A 26 -15.86 0.60 15.02
N GLU A 27 -15.70 1.91 14.84
CA GLU A 27 -16.46 2.70 13.89
C GLU A 27 -16.25 2.28 12.44
N LEU A 28 -15.00 1.99 12.06
CA LEU A 28 -14.68 1.59 10.68
C LEU A 28 -15.17 0.17 10.34
N LYS A 29 -15.25 -0.74 11.32
CA LYS A 29 -15.82 -2.07 11.12
C LYS A 29 -17.32 -2.05 10.80
N THR A 30 -18.02 -0.96 11.14
CA THR A 30 -19.46 -0.81 10.83
C THR A 30 -19.72 -0.26 9.43
N ARG A 31 -18.69 0.08 8.68
CA ARG A 31 -18.80 0.65 7.33
C ARG A 31 -18.71 -0.42 6.25
N ASP A 32 -19.68 -0.51 5.37
CA ASP A 32 -19.77 -1.51 4.30
C ASP A 32 -18.59 -1.50 3.32
N ASN A 33 -17.87 -0.39 3.22
CA ASN A 33 -16.76 -0.21 2.30
C ASN A 33 -15.37 -0.43 2.93
N VAL A 34 -15.29 -0.82 4.19
CA VAL A 34 -14.04 -1.06 4.94
C VAL A 34 -14.00 -2.47 5.49
N ASP A 35 -12.97 -3.20 5.10
CA ASP A 35 -12.68 -4.56 5.53
C ASP A 35 -11.42 -4.55 6.40
N VAL A 36 -11.54 -4.91 7.66
CA VAL A 36 -10.37 -5.04 8.55
C VAL A 36 -9.78 -6.43 8.39
N VAL A 37 -8.54 -6.51 7.91
CA VAL A 37 -7.91 -7.78 7.49
C VAL A 37 -6.56 -8.02 8.14
N ASP A 38 -6.20 -9.30 8.29
CA ASP A 38 -4.87 -9.71 8.76
C ASP A 38 -3.86 -9.91 7.63
N SER A 39 -4.35 -10.17 6.41
CA SER A 39 -3.53 -10.44 5.24
C SER A 39 -4.00 -9.65 4.00
N ASN A 40 -3.10 -9.48 3.05
CA ASN A 40 -3.39 -8.86 1.76
C ASN A 40 -4.08 -7.48 1.85
N PRO A 41 -3.58 -6.53 2.66
CA PRO A 41 -4.20 -5.22 2.81
C PRO A 41 -3.95 -4.31 1.59
N ASP A 42 -4.89 -3.38 1.36
CA ASP A 42 -4.69 -2.26 0.45
C ASP A 42 -3.90 -1.13 1.11
N ILE A 43 -4.03 -1.00 2.44
CA ILE A 43 -3.32 -0.02 3.25
C ILE A 43 -3.06 -0.58 4.65
N VAL A 44 -1.95 -0.17 5.26
CA VAL A 44 -1.61 -0.51 6.65
C VAL A 44 -1.59 0.75 7.50
N HIS A 45 -2.25 0.71 8.66
CA HIS A 45 -2.14 1.75 9.67
C HIS A 45 -1.38 1.21 10.88
N VAL A 46 -0.21 1.77 11.16
CA VAL A 46 0.62 1.43 12.32
C VAL A 46 0.33 2.44 13.43
N PHE A 47 -0.26 1.97 14.51
CA PHE A 47 -0.33 2.70 15.77
C PHE A 47 0.87 2.26 16.60
N GLY A 48 1.85 3.13 16.79
CA GLY A 48 3.12 2.74 17.36
C GLY A 48 3.86 3.84 18.07
N MET A 49 5.05 3.49 18.57
CA MET A 49 6.00 4.42 19.18
C MET A 49 7.13 4.72 18.21
N TRP A 50 7.85 5.82 18.42
CA TRP A 50 9.05 6.16 17.66
C TRP A 50 10.24 5.25 18.04
N ASN A 51 10.18 3.98 17.64
CA ASN A 51 11.21 2.98 17.94
C ASN A 51 11.54 2.09 16.72
N ALA A 52 12.64 1.34 16.83
CA ALA A 52 13.13 0.50 15.74
C ALA A 52 12.15 -0.60 15.32
N HIS A 53 11.36 -1.16 16.25
CA HIS A 53 10.39 -2.21 15.94
C HIS A 53 9.28 -1.69 15.01
N ASN A 54 8.64 -0.57 15.37
CA ASN A 54 7.58 0.02 14.57
C ASN A 54 8.09 0.55 13.22
N VAL A 55 9.31 1.10 13.18
CA VAL A 55 9.97 1.45 11.92
C VAL A 55 10.13 0.23 11.02
N SER A 56 10.56 -0.91 11.57
CA SER A 56 10.70 -2.15 10.79
C SER A 56 9.37 -2.66 10.25
N CYS A 57 8.27 -2.49 11.00
CA CYS A 57 6.92 -2.79 10.50
C CYS A 57 6.55 -1.89 9.30
N VAL A 58 6.82 -0.60 9.40
CA VAL A 58 6.58 0.35 8.28
C VAL A 58 7.43 -0.04 7.07
N GLU A 59 8.72 -0.30 7.26
CA GLU A 59 9.65 -0.70 6.19
C GLU A 59 9.18 -1.98 5.47
N LYS A 60 8.72 -2.97 6.22
CA LYS A 60 8.20 -4.24 5.66
C LYS A 60 7.13 -3.98 4.61
N TYR A 61 6.08 -3.21 4.96
CA TYR A 61 4.97 -2.96 4.03
C TYR A 61 5.34 -1.98 2.92
N ARG A 62 6.12 -0.94 3.23
CA ARG A 62 6.61 -0.02 2.20
C ARG A 62 7.52 -0.70 1.17
N SER A 63 8.33 -1.67 1.58
CA SER A 63 9.23 -2.41 0.67
C SER A 63 8.48 -3.25 -0.37
N ILE A 64 7.29 -3.74 -0.03
CA ILE A 64 6.42 -4.48 -0.97
C ILE A 64 5.45 -3.57 -1.73
N GLY A 65 5.45 -2.26 -1.46
CA GLY A 65 4.66 -1.26 -2.19
C GLY A 65 3.32 -0.89 -1.55
N VAL A 66 2.96 -1.49 -0.41
CA VAL A 66 1.72 -1.16 0.31
C VAL A 66 1.85 0.21 0.99
N PRO A 67 0.88 1.12 0.82
CA PRO A 67 0.88 2.39 1.52
C PRO A 67 0.72 2.20 3.03
N VAL A 68 1.38 3.08 3.82
CA VAL A 68 1.36 3.00 5.28
C VAL A 68 1.04 4.36 5.86
N VAL A 69 0.11 4.38 6.81
CA VAL A 69 -0.13 5.49 7.73
C VAL A 69 0.50 5.14 9.07
N PHE A 70 1.17 6.09 9.71
CA PHE A 70 1.74 5.92 11.04
C PHE A 70 1.15 6.96 12.01
N THR A 71 0.65 6.51 13.15
CA THR A 71 0.21 7.37 14.25
C THR A 71 1.03 7.05 15.49
N CYS A 72 1.65 8.07 16.10
CA CYS A 72 2.31 7.89 17.39
C CYS A 72 1.28 7.79 18.52
N VAL A 73 1.26 6.66 19.22
CA VAL A 73 0.31 6.44 20.33
C VAL A 73 0.57 7.34 21.54
N GLU A 74 1.81 7.81 21.70
CA GLU A 74 2.20 8.72 22.78
C GLU A 74 2.02 10.20 22.41
N GLY A 75 1.64 10.49 21.15
CA GLY A 75 1.43 11.86 20.66
C GLY A 75 2.68 12.73 20.78
N LEU A 76 2.54 13.86 21.45
CA LEU A 76 3.57 14.88 21.61
C LEU A 76 4.70 14.50 22.57
N ALA A 77 4.43 13.66 23.58
CA ALA A 77 5.34 13.38 24.70
C ALA A 77 6.77 12.97 24.26
N PRO A 78 6.96 12.02 23.33
CA PRO A 78 8.32 11.63 22.93
C PRO A 78 9.03 12.65 22.05
N LEU A 79 8.33 13.68 21.58
CA LEU A 79 8.88 14.70 20.67
C LEU A 79 9.48 15.91 21.38
N ILE A 80 9.25 16.03 22.69
CA ILE A 80 9.72 17.16 23.52
C ILE A 80 10.62 16.67 24.64
N ASP A 81 11.55 17.51 25.07
CA ASP A 81 12.33 17.33 26.31
C ASP A 81 11.60 17.98 27.52
N ALA A 82 12.23 17.92 28.68
CA ALA A 82 11.66 18.47 29.91
C ALA A 82 11.41 19.98 29.88
N GLU A 83 12.14 20.70 29.04
CA GLU A 83 12.01 22.13 28.83
C GLU A 83 11.06 22.52 27.70
N GLY A 84 10.41 21.52 27.03
CA GLY A 84 9.47 21.73 25.93
C GLY A 84 10.11 21.96 24.56
N TYR A 85 11.42 21.75 24.43
CA TYR A 85 12.14 21.82 23.16
C TYR A 85 12.07 20.48 22.41
N PRO A 86 12.37 20.48 21.09
CA PRO A 86 12.44 19.23 20.34
C PRO A 86 13.39 18.21 21.00
N THR A 87 12.90 17.01 21.22
CA THR A 87 13.59 15.93 21.94
C THR A 87 15.02 15.71 21.43
N LYS A 88 15.94 15.48 22.37
CA LYS A 88 17.33 15.06 22.11
C LYS A 88 17.47 13.54 22.07
N ASP A 89 16.40 12.78 22.40
CA ASP A 89 16.44 11.33 22.34
C ASP A 89 16.77 10.82 20.92
N MET A 90 17.92 10.16 20.82
CA MET A 90 18.46 9.70 19.54
C MET A 90 17.62 8.59 18.93
N SER A 91 16.95 7.75 19.74
CA SER A 91 16.08 6.67 19.26
C SER A 91 14.87 7.25 18.52
N THR A 92 14.15 8.16 19.17
CA THR A 92 13.00 8.87 18.59
C THR A 92 13.38 9.63 17.30
N ARG A 93 14.48 10.39 17.35
CA ARG A 93 14.97 11.15 16.19
C ARG A 93 15.36 10.26 15.02
N HIS A 94 16.01 9.12 15.30
CA HIS A 94 16.39 8.15 14.28
C HIS A 94 15.17 7.48 13.64
N ALA A 95 14.24 7.02 14.47
CA ALA A 95 13.00 6.40 14.01
C ALA A 95 12.20 7.36 13.10
N LEU A 96 12.01 8.61 13.53
CA LEU A 96 11.29 9.61 12.77
C LEU A 96 11.96 9.91 11.42
N LYS A 97 13.29 10.07 11.40
CA LYS A 97 14.04 10.27 10.14
C LYS A 97 13.95 9.08 9.18
N ARG A 98 13.90 7.84 9.70
CA ARG A 98 13.71 6.64 8.87
C ARG A 98 12.30 6.62 8.25
N ILE A 99 11.27 6.83 9.07
CA ILE A 99 9.87 6.90 8.59
C ILE A 99 9.69 7.99 7.53
N SER A 100 10.29 9.16 7.74
CA SER A 100 10.28 10.26 6.77
C SER A 100 10.86 9.86 5.39
N LYS A 101 11.97 9.10 5.38
CA LYS A 101 12.60 8.61 4.14
C LYS A 101 11.73 7.61 3.36
N LEU A 102 10.85 6.90 4.06
CA LEU A 102 9.96 5.90 3.46
C LEU A 102 8.71 6.49 2.78
N LYS A 103 8.56 7.83 2.80
CA LYS A 103 7.36 8.52 2.29
C LYS A 103 6.07 7.97 2.93
N THR A 104 6.14 7.66 4.22
CA THR A 104 5.01 7.22 5.02
C THR A 104 4.25 8.44 5.50
N VAL A 105 2.93 8.39 5.44
CA VAL A 105 2.09 9.43 6.03
C VAL A 105 2.13 9.32 7.54
N VAL A 106 2.49 10.38 8.21
CA VAL A 106 2.39 10.50 9.66
C VAL A 106 1.12 11.25 10.01
N HIS A 107 0.17 10.55 10.61
CA HIS A 107 -1.02 11.18 11.15
C HIS A 107 -0.66 11.86 12.46
N VAL A 108 -1.04 13.13 12.58
CA VAL A 108 -0.82 14.00 13.74
C VAL A 108 -2.13 14.58 14.24
N CYS A 109 -2.28 14.71 15.56
CA CYS A 109 -3.49 15.20 16.16
C CYS A 109 -3.59 16.73 16.23
N GLY A 110 -2.47 17.44 16.02
CA GLY A 110 -2.45 18.91 16.12
C GLY A 110 -1.20 19.56 15.49
N ILE A 111 -1.27 20.90 15.38
CA ILE A 111 -0.23 21.75 14.78
C ILE A 111 1.09 21.68 15.57
N ALA A 112 1.04 21.57 16.89
CA ALA A 112 2.22 21.48 17.73
C ALA A 112 3.02 20.20 17.44
N GLU A 113 2.33 19.06 17.33
CA GLU A 113 2.95 17.78 16.99
C GLU A 113 3.57 17.84 15.58
N GLU A 114 2.84 18.35 14.60
CA GLU A 114 3.35 18.53 13.24
C GLU A 114 4.59 19.42 13.20
N SER A 115 4.58 20.54 13.92
CA SER A 115 5.71 21.48 13.98
C SER A 115 6.97 20.80 14.53
N LEU A 116 6.85 20.05 15.63
CA LEU A 116 7.97 19.34 16.23
C LEU A 116 8.52 18.24 15.32
N ILE A 117 7.64 17.48 14.67
CA ILE A 117 8.03 16.47 13.69
C ILE A 117 8.85 17.11 12.57
N LYS A 118 8.39 18.23 12.01
CA LYS A 118 9.08 18.94 10.93
C LYS A 118 10.40 19.58 11.37
N GLN A 119 10.52 19.99 12.63
CA GLN A 119 11.80 20.46 13.18
C GLN A 119 12.83 19.32 13.29
N ILE A 120 12.41 18.09 13.59
CA ILE A 120 13.29 16.94 13.72
C ILE A 120 13.58 16.32 12.33
N ALA A 121 12.57 16.23 11.46
CA ALA A 121 12.64 15.64 10.14
C ALA A 121 11.79 16.44 9.13
N LYS A 122 12.40 17.48 8.55
CA LYS A 122 11.75 18.51 7.71
C LYS A 122 10.85 17.93 6.59
N ASN A 123 11.24 16.82 5.99
CA ASN A 123 10.58 16.24 4.83
C ASN A 123 9.52 15.18 5.20
N THR A 124 9.11 15.10 6.48
CA THR A 124 8.07 14.18 6.90
C THR A 124 6.72 14.60 6.29
N TYR A 125 6.06 13.64 5.65
CA TYR A 125 4.74 13.85 5.10
C TYR A 125 3.71 13.67 6.22
N THR A 126 3.08 14.76 6.64
CA THR A 126 2.12 14.78 7.75
C THR A 126 0.69 15.01 7.26
N ARG A 127 -0.29 14.43 7.96
CA ARG A 127 -1.71 14.74 7.81
C ARG A 127 -2.31 14.99 9.18
N GLN A 128 -2.89 16.16 9.36
CA GLN A 128 -3.52 16.55 10.62
C GLN A 128 -4.97 16.10 10.63
N ILE A 129 -5.33 15.22 11.59
CA ILE A 129 -6.71 14.83 11.87
C ILE A 129 -6.91 14.95 13.39
N LYS A 130 -7.85 15.79 13.82
CA LYS A 130 -8.11 16.08 15.22
C LYS A 130 -8.58 14.85 15.97
N ASN A 131 -8.10 14.70 17.21
CA ASN A 131 -8.50 13.64 18.11
C ASN A 131 -9.59 14.17 19.07
N PRO A 132 -10.79 13.54 19.17
CA PRO A 132 -11.87 13.98 20.03
C PRO A 132 -11.54 13.93 21.52
N TYR A 133 -10.54 13.16 21.94
CA TYR A 133 -10.05 13.17 23.33
C TYR A 133 -9.12 14.34 23.66
N VAL A 134 -8.59 15.01 22.64
CA VAL A 134 -7.67 16.15 22.77
C VAL A 134 -8.40 17.48 22.55
N THR A 135 -9.51 17.46 21.81
CA THR A 135 -10.26 18.67 21.47
C THR A 135 -11.74 18.40 21.36
N SER A 136 -12.57 19.32 21.87
CA SER A 136 -14.03 19.31 21.70
C SER A 136 -14.50 19.72 20.29
N LEU A 137 -13.57 20.06 19.38
CA LEU A 137 -13.89 20.53 18.03
C LEU A 137 -14.10 19.39 17.01
N THR A 138 -14.16 18.15 17.48
CA THR A 138 -14.42 16.99 16.62
C THR A 138 -15.13 15.89 17.38
N THR A 139 -15.72 14.95 16.65
CA THR A 139 -16.37 13.74 17.18
C THR A 139 -15.63 12.49 16.66
N VAL A 140 -15.93 11.33 17.25
CA VAL A 140 -15.39 10.04 16.79
C VAL A 140 -15.78 9.78 15.33
N GLN A 141 -17.03 10.10 14.96
CA GLN A 141 -17.51 9.92 13.59
C GLN A 141 -16.73 10.78 12.59
N LEU A 142 -16.56 12.09 12.88
CA LEU A 142 -15.82 13.00 12.01
C LEU A 142 -14.33 12.60 11.88
N MET A 143 -13.72 12.15 12.97
CA MET A 143 -12.36 11.66 12.94
C MET A 143 -12.25 10.36 12.10
N SER A 144 -13.16 9.42 12.30
CA SER A 144 -13.18 8.15 11.55
C SER A 144 -13.42 8.38 10.05
N GLU A 145 -14.29 9.34 9.72
CA GLU A 145 -14.50 9.76 8.34
C GLU A 145 -13.23 10.37 7.71
N ALA A 146 -12.56 11.28 8.43
CA ALA A 146 -11.32 11.89 7.97
C ALA A 146 -10.20 10.85 7.77
N ILE A 147 -10.10 9.84 8.64
CA ILE A 147 -9.16 8.74 8.51
C ILE A 147 -9.52 7.84 7.32
N CYS A 148 -10.80 7.54 7.12
CA CYS A 148 -11.25 6.78 5.94
C CYS A 148 -10.89 7.52 4.64
N ASN A 149 -11.13 8.83 4.58
CA ASN A 149 -10.75 9.67 3.44
C ASN A 149 -9.24 9.71 3.23
N LEU A 150 -8.46 9.74 4.31
CA LEU A 150 -6.99 9.61 4.23
C LEU A 150 -6.58 8.28 3.60
N TYR A 151 -7.18 7.17 4.00
CA TYR A 151 -6.86 5.85 3.42
C TYR A 151 -7.18 5.80 1.93
N VAL A 152 -8.36 6.28 1.53
CA VAL A 152 -8.76 6.34 0.10
C VAL A 152 -7.75 7.16 -0.69
N SER A 153 -7.38 8.35 -0.20
CA SER A 153 -6.40 9.22 -0.84
C SER A 153 -5.04 8.53 -1.01
N GLU A 154 -4.53 7.87 0.04
CA GLU A 154 -3.22 7.20 -0.02
C GLU A 154 -3.21 5.99 -0.95
N ILE A 155 -4.31 5.23 -1.01
CA ILE A 155 -4.47 4.13 -1.96
C ILE A 155 -4.48 4.67 -3.39
N GLN A 156 -5.24 5.73 -3.67
CA GLN A 156 -5.32 6.37 -4.99
C GLN A 156 -3.96 6.95 -5.43
N GLU A 157 -3.25 7.64 -4.54
CA GLU A 157 -1.90 8.15 -4.82
C GLU A 157 -0.91 7.01 -5.11
N ASN A 158 -1.03 5.89 -4.39
CA ASN A 158 -0.21 4.71 -4.62
C ASN A 158 -0.50 4.08 -6.00
N GLU A 159 -1.77 3.92 -6.37
CA GLU A 159 -2.18 3.42 -7.68
C GLU A 159 -1.68 4.33 -8.82
N ALA A 160 -1.85 5.63 -8.68
CA ALA A 160 -1.34 6.60 -9.65
C ALA A 160 0.18 6.53 -9.81
N ARG A 161 0.92 6.27 -8.70
CA ARG A 161 2.36 6.07 -8.75
C ARG A 161 2.73 4.77 -9.46
N ILE A 162 2.05 3.67 -9.16
CA ILE A 162 2.27 2.38 -9.84
C ILE A 162 2.07 2.55 -11.34
N LYS A 163 1.00 3.21 -11.75
CA LYS A 163 0.71 3.47 -13.17
C LYS A 163 1.83 4.29 -13.83
N ARG A 164 2.23 5.41 -13.23
CA ARG A 164 3.34 6.22 -13.76
C ARG A 164 4.65 5.44 -13.88
N ASP A 165 4.99 4.62 -12.87
CA ASP A 165 6.21 3.78 -12.92
C ASP A 165 6.15 2.79 -14.09
N ILE A 166 4.97 2.21 -14.35
CA ILE A 166 4.75 1.27 -15.46
C ILE A 166 4.85 2.01 -16.79
N ASP A 167 4.17 3.15 -16.94
CA ASP A 167 4.18 3.94 -18.18
C ASP A 167 5.61 4.36 -18.54
N GLN A 168 6.40 4.86 -17.57
CA GLN A 168 7.81 5.18 -17.77
C GLN A 168 8.65 3.96 -18.15
N TYR A 169 8.39 2.80 -17.54
CA TYR A 169 9.11 1.57 -17.89
C TYR A 169 8.78 1.10 -19.31
N ILE A 170 7.51 1.18 -19.72
CA ILE A 170 7.06 0.85 -21.08
C ILE A 170 7.68 1.80 -22.10
N GLU A 171 7.73 3.08 -21.82
CA GLU A 171 8.33 4.10 -22.69
C GLU A 171 9.81 3.76 -23.03
N HIS A 172 10.56 3.22 -22.06
CA HIS A 172 11.98 2.86 -22.26
C HIS A 172 12.20 1.46 -22.80
N MET A 173 11.36 0.50 -22.46
CA MET A 173 11.60 -0.92 -22.69
C MET A 173 10.58 -1.57 -23.62
N GLY A 174 9.48 -0.90 -23.91
CA GLY A 174 8.41 -1.40 -24.77
C GLY A 174 8.81 -1.55 -26.24
N SER A 175 7.80 -1.85 -27.05
CA SER A 175 7.88 -1.89 -28.52
C SER A 175 7.21 -0.66 -29.11
N ASP A 176 7.27 -0.52 -30.44
CA ASP A 176 6.51 0.51 -31.17
C ASP A 176 5.02 0.14 -31.27
N ASP A 177 4.64 -1.10 -31.02
CA ASP A 177 3.26 -1.58 -31.03
C ASP A 177 2.56 -1.26 -29.72
N LYS A 178 1.51 -0.44 -29.80
CA LYS A 178 0.70 -0.03 -28.66
C LYS A 178 -0.10 -1.19 -28.03
N CYS A 179 -0.51 -2.17 -28.83
CA CYS A 179 -1.23 -3.34 -28.34
C CYS A 179 -0.35 -4.19 -27.46
N ILE A 180 0.88 -4.46 -27.90
CA ILE A 180 1.89 -5.17 -27.12
C ILE A 180 2.22 -4.42 -25.84
N ASN A 181 2.41 -3.11 -25.92
CA ASN A 181 2.70 -2.28 -24.75
C ASN A 181 1.55 -2.31 -23.71
N ASN A 182 0.29 -2.33 -24.17
CA ASN A 182 -0.87 -2.46 -23.28
C ASN A 182 -0.86 -3.80 -22.53
N VAL A 183 -0.63 -4.92 -23.20
CA VAL A 183 -0.53 -6.24 -22.57
C VAL A 183 0.66 -6.29 -21.60
N CYS A 184 1.82 -5.79 -22.00
CA CYS A 184 3.00 -5.71 -21.14
C CYS A 184 2.73 -4.85 -19.88
N ALA A 185 2.04 -3.73 -20.02
CA ALA A 185 1.65 -2.88 -18.89
C ALA A 185 0.75 -3.64 -17.90
N ARG A 186 -0.21 -4.43 -18.40
CA ARG A 186 -1.09 -5.27 -17.57
C ARG A 186 -0.31 -6.34 -16.81
N ILE A 187 0.63 -7.03 -17.47
CA ILE A 187 1.52 -8.01 -16.82
C ILE A 187 2.39 -7.34 -15.74
N LEU A 188 2.93 -6.15 -16.01
CA LEU A 188 3.70 -5.37 -15.03
C LEU A 188 2.84 -4.95 -13.83
N TYR A 189 1.59 -4.55 -14.06
CA TYR A 189 0.67 -4.22 -12.98
C TYR A 189 0.38 -5.45 -12.10
N ILE A 190 0.06 -6.61 -12.70
CA ILE A 190 -0.12 -7.86 -11.95
C ILE A 190 1.15 -8.18 -11.13
N ARG A 191 2.35 -7.97 -11.69
CA ARG A 191 3.63 -8.16 -10.97
C ARG A 191 3.77 -7.21 -9.76
N LYS A 192 3.35 -5.95 -9.89
CA LYS A 192 3.36 -4.99 -8.78
C LYS A 192 2.36 -5.40 -7.70
N ARG A 193 1.14 -5.77 -8.08
CA ARG A 193 0.08 -6.22 -7.16
C ARG A 193 0.42 -7.55 -6.48
N TYR A 194 1.07 -8.48 -7.19
CA TYR A 194 1.60 -9.70 -6.61
C TYR A 194 2.62 -9.43 -5.50
N LYS A 195 3.56 -8.51 -5.71
CA LYS A 195 4.49 -8.08 -4.67
C LYS A 195 3.79 -7.47 -3.45
N MET A 196 2.71 -6.74 -3.67
CA MET A 196 1.85 -6.16 -2.64
C MET A 196 0.94 -7.21 -1.97
N GLN A 197 0.94 -8.46 -2.47
CA GLN A 197 0.11 -9.56 -2.00
C GLN A 197 -1.40 -9.31 -2.13
N ASN A 198 -1.83 -8.58 -3.17
CA ASN A 198 -3.23 -8.21 -3.35
C ASN A 198 -3.60 -8.02 -4.83
N ILE A 199 -3.51 -9.08 -5.64
CA ILE A 199 -3.92 -9.05 -7.06
C ILE A 199 -5.46 -8.91 -7.13
N PRO A 200 -6.03 -7.86 -7.75
CA PRO A 200 -7.48 -7.73 -7.89
C PRO A 200 -8.00 -8.75 -8.93
N TYR A 201 -9.01 -9.53 -8.55
CA TYR A 201 -9.62 -10.51 -9.47
C TYR A 201 -10.22 -9.85 -10.72
N ALA A 202 -10.94 -8.73 -10.56
CA ALA A 202 -11.49 -7.98 -11.68
C ALA A 202 -10.42 -7.58 -12.72
N TYR A 203 -9.22 -7.23 -12.26
CA TYR A 203 -8.13 -6.87 -13.16
C TYR A 203 -7.61 -8.08 -13.98
N LEU A 204 -7.66 -9.30 -13.42
CA LEU A 204 -7.34 -10.51 -14.16
C LEU A 204 -8.36 -10.75 -15.27
N THR A 205 -9.65 -10.60 -14.99
CA THR A 205 -10.73 -10.73 -15.98
C THR A 205 -10.57 -9.71 -17.11
N GLU A 206 -10.39 -8.43 -16.78
CA GLU A 206 -10.13 -7.38 -17.76
C GLU A 206 -8.86 -7.64 -18.59
N THR A 207 -7.84 -8.21 -17.99
CA THR A 207 -6.60 -8.56 -18.71
C THR A 207 -6.84 -9.70 -19.69
N ALA A 208 -7.55 -10.75 -19.29
CA ALA A 208 -7.92 -11.86 -20.19
C ALA A 208 -8.80 -11.37 -21.35
N GLU A 209 -9.80 -10.54 -21.06
CA GLU A 209 -10.65 -9.91 -22.09
C GLU A 209 -9.82 -9.08 -23.07
N THR A 210 -8.91 -8.25 -22.57
CA THR A 210 -8.02 -7.44 -23.41
C THR A 210 -7.18 -8.33 -24.33
N MET A 211 -6.59 -9.41 -23.82
CA MET A 211 -5.79 -10.33 -24.63
C MET A 211 -6.61 -11.06 -25.68
N THR A 212 -7.86 -11.41 -25.39
CA THR A 212 -8.77 -12.07 -26.33
C THR A 212 -9.22 -11.12 -27.46
N GLN A 213 -9.38 -9.83 -27.18
CA GLN A 213 -9.86 -8.83 -28.12
C GLN A 213 -8.74 -8.15 -28.92
N THR A 214 -7.49 -8.29 -28.50
CA THR A 214 -6.34 -7.60 -29.11
C THR A 214 -5.64 -8.53 -30.08
N ASN A 215 -5.46 -8.06 -31.31
CA ASN A 215 -4.59 -8.73 -32.28
C ASN A 215 -3.18 -8.12 -32.18
N TYR A 216 -2.18 -8.94 -31.91
CA TYR A 216 -0.77 -8.55 -31.81
C TYR A 216 0.15 -9.63 -32.41
N ASP A 217 1.31 -9.22 -32.84
CA ASP A 217 2.38 -10.13 -33.31
C ASP A 217 2.97 -10.89 -32.12
N GLU A 218 2.79 -12.22 -32.08
CA GLU A 218 3.23 -13.06 -30.98
C GLU A 218 4.76 -13.11 -30.86
N ASP A 219 5.51 -13.07 -31.96
CA ASP A 219 6.96 -13.10 -31.95
C ASP A 219 7.52 -11.77 -31.44
N LEU A 220 6.94 -10.68 -31.87
CA LEU A 220 7.27 -9.34 -31.34
C LEU A 220 6.91 -9.22 -29.85
N MET A 221 5.78 -9.77 -29.42
CA MET A 221 5.40 -9.82 -28.01
C MET A 221 6.44 -10.62 -27.20
N ARG A 222 6.82 -11.80 -27.65
CA ARG A 222 7.81 -12.65 -27.00
C ARG A 222 9.15 -11.93 -26.86
N THR A 223 9.65 -11.34 -27.93
CA THR A 223 10.89 -10.56 -27.94
C THR A 223 10.83 -9.37 -26.98
N THR A 224 9.69 -8.67 -26.94
CA THR A 224 9.47 -7.54 -26.03
C THR A 224 9.51 -8.00 -24.56
N LEU A 225 8.83 -9.10 -24.22
CA LEU A 225 8.83 -9.66 -22.86
C LEU A 225 10.23 -10.14 -22.45
N GLU A 226 11.03 -10.69 -23.36
CA GLU A 226 12.43 -11.07 -23.12
C GLU A 226 13.29 -9.83 -22.84
N LYS A 227 13.20 -8.79 -23.66
CA LYS A 227 13.88 -7.51 -23.47
C LYS A 227 13.54 -6.90 -22.10
N MET A 228 12.28 -6.99 -21.69
CA MET A 228 11.79 -6.51 -20.41
C MET A 228 12.15 -7.44 -19.23
N LYS A 229 12.75 -8.61 -19.46
CA LYS A 229 13.00 -9.67 -18.46
C LYS A 229 11.74 -10.10 -17.72
N LEU A 230 10.64 -10.24 -18.47
CA LEU A 230 9.32 -10.60 -17.96
C LEU A 230 8.86 -11.99 -18.40
N SER A 231 9.53 -12.67 -19.32
CA SER A 231 9.05 -13.92 -19.97
C SER A 231 8.61 -14.99 -18.98
N LYS A 232 9.41 -15.26 -17.94
CA LYS A 232 9.04 -16.25 -16.92
C LYS A 232 7.83 -15.82 -16.12
N PHE A 233 7.77 -14.55 -15.67
CA PHE A 233 6.64 -14.04 -14.92
C PHE A 233 5.37 -13.99 -15.78
N ALA A 234 5.50 -13.61 -17.06
CA ALA A 234 4.40 -13.62 -18.02
C ALA A 234 3.85 -15.06 -18.23
N ALA A 235 4.71 -16.08 -18.36
CA ALA A 235 4.28 -17.46 -18.46
C ALA A 235 3.49 -17.95 -17.23
N HIS A 236 3.90 -17.59 -16.02
CA HIS A 236 3.09 -17.83 -14.80
C HIS A 236 1.79 -17.01 -14.79
N THR A 237 1.81 -15.78 -15.33
CA THR A 237 0.60 -14.98 -15.47
C THR A 237 -0.38 -15.62 -16.45
N MET A 238 0.08 -16.23 -17.54
CA MET A 238 -0.81 -16.98 -18.45
C MET A 238 -1.53 -18.12 -17.71
N SER A 239 -0.80 -18.90 -16.89
CA SER A 239 -1.45 -19.93 -16.05
C SER A 239 -2.47 -19.34 -15.08
N LEU A 240 -2.14 -18.22 -14.42
CA LEU A 240 -3.07 -17.54 -13.51
C LEU A 240 -4.34 -17.07 -14.25
N LEU A 241 -4.19 -16.45 -15.44
CA LEU A 241 -5.32 -16.00 -16.25
C LEU A 241 -6.17 -17.17 -16.76
N ARG A 242 -5.55 -18.29 -17.13
CA ARG A 242 -6.27 -19.51 -17.48
C ARG A 242 -7.11 -20.01 -16.31
N ASN A 243 -6.51 -20.11 -15.13
CA ASN A 243 -7.16 -20.72 -13.96
C ASN A 243 -8.23 -19.81 -13.34
N LYS A 244 -8.07 -18.48 -13.40
CA LYS A 244 -8.95 -17.52 -12.72
C LYS A 244 -9.84 -16.71 -13.66
N ALA A 245 -9.43 -16.51 -14.90
CA ALA A 245 -10.14 -15.65 -15.87
C ALA A 245 -10.48 -16.36 -17.18
N ASN A 246 -10.36 -17.70 -17.22
CA ASN A 246 -10.70 -18.55 -18.36
C ASN A 246 -10.02 -18.15 -19.69
N LEU A 247 -8.81 -17.58 -19.64
CA LEU A 247 -8.04 -17.30 -20.84
C LEU A 247 -7.66 -18.61 -21.54
N THR A 248 -8.01 -18.78 -22.80
CA THR A 248 -7.69 -19.98 -23.58
C THR A 248 -6.31 -19.88 -24.22
N GLU A 249 -5.68 -21.02 -24.45
CA GLU A 249 -4.29 -21.11 -24.98
C GLU A 249 -4.11 -20.40 -26.32
N GLY A 250 -5.13 -20.35 -27.18
CA GLY A 250 -5.07 -19.67 -28.46
C GLY A 250 -4.89 -18.14 -28.39
N PHE A 251 -5.01 -17.55 -27.22
CA PHE A 251 -4.79 -16.10 -26.99
C PHE A 251 -3.56 -15.81 -26.11
N MET A 252 -2.75 -16.83 -25.80
CA MET A 252 -1.56 -16.70 -24.97
C MET A 252 -0.31 -16.48 -25.82
N PRO A 253 0.41 -15.36 -25.68
CA PRO A 253 1.65 -15.10 -26.44
C PRO A 253 2.82 -16.00 -26.03
N LEU A 254 2.68 -16.65 -24.87
CA LEU A 254 3.66 -17.57 -24.30
C LEU A 254 2.94 -18.82 -23.80
N ALA A 255 3.62 -19.97 -23.89
CA ALA A 255 3.15 -21.18 -23.21
C ALA A 255 2.99 -20.90 -21.70
N SER A 256 1.88 -21.35 -21.14
CA SER A 256 1.61 -21.25 -19.71
C SER A 256 2.61 -22.08 -18.91
N LEU A 257 3.04 -21.57 -17.76
CA LEU A 257 3.96 -22.24 -16.84
C LEU A 257 3.30 -22.39 -15.47
N ASP A 258 2.91 -23.61 -15.14
CA ASP A 258 2.34 -23.95 -13.85
C ASP A 258 3.43 -24.11 -12.76
N GLY A 259 3.02 -24.21 -11.50
CA GLY A 259 3.90 -24.49 -10.38
C GLY A 259 3.60 -23.64 -9.15
N LYS A 260 4.44 -23.79 -8.13
CA LYS A 260 4.27 -23.12 -6.82
C LYS A 260 4.13 -21.59 -6.89
N GLU A 261 4.68 -20.97 -7.94
CA GLU A 261 4.54 -19.53 -8.12
C GLU A 261 3.11 -19.14 -8.50
N VAL A 262 2.46 -19.93 -9.36
CA VAL A 262 1.03 -19.72 -9.72
C VAL A 262 0.14 -19.90 -8.50
N GLU A 263 0.36 -20.96 -7.70
CA GLU A 263 -0.37 -21.19 -6.45
C GLU A 263 -0.24 -19.98 -5.49
N ARG A 264 0.96 -19.40 -5.38
CA ARG A 264 1.18 -18.18 -4.58
C ARG A 264 0.44 -16.98 -5.15
N MET A 265 0.42 -16.81 -6.47
CA MET A 265 -0.32 -15.73 -7.14
C MET A 265 -1.83 -15.90 -6.91
N GLU A 266 -2.36 -17.13 -6.99
CA GLU A 266 -3.76 -17.43 -6.70
C GLU A 266 -4.15 -17.12 -5.25
N ASN A 267 -3.29 -17.47 -4.29
CA ASN A 267 -3.51 -17.22 -2.86
C ASN A 267 -3.56 -15.72 -2.49
N VAL A 268 -2.95 -14.87 -3.30
CA VAL A 268 -2.99 -13.41 -3.09
C VAL A 268 -3.96 -12.69 -4.04
N THR A 269 -4.72 -13.46 -4.83
CA THR A 269 -5.80 -12.92 -5.67
C THR A 269 -7.02 -12.69 -4.80
N ILE A 270 -7.51 -11.44 -4.79
CA ILE A 270 -8.63 -11.00 -3.96
C ILE A 270 -9.86 -10.68 -4.82
N GLN A 271 -11.01 -11.23 -4.44
CA GLN A 271 -12.29 -10.78 -4.95
C GLN A 271 -12.62 -9.45 -4.27
N GLN A 272 -12.82 -8.40 -5.04
CA GLN A 272 -13.39 -7.16 -4.53
C GLN A 272 -14.91 -7.35 -4.50
N HIS A 273 -15.48 -7.27 -3.30
CA HIS A 273 -16.92 -7.21 -3.09
C HIS A 273 -17.43 -5.79 -3.34
#